data_ed6ed5a13d7f26781f43f9b11b152f06
#
_entry.id   ed6ed5a13d7f26781f43f9b11b152f06
#
_cell.length_a   1.000
_cell.length_b   1.000
_cell.length_c   1.000
_cell.angle_alpha   90.00
_cell.angle_beta   90.00
_cell.angle_gamma   90.00
#
_symmetry.space_group_name_H-M   'P 1'
#
loop_
_entity.id
_entity.type
_entity.pdbx_description
1 polymer ?
#
loop_
_entity_poly.entity_id
_entity_poly.type
_entity_poly.pdbx_seq_one_letter_code
_entity_poly.pdbx_strand_id
1 'polypeptide(L)'
;MLGPVIERGWHPRRSIQGLLLALAVAEAAVVEVRSGRLLFRPWLACLGLALVLAGLVLHARARRALGPFWTGIIEVRVGQPIVQYGPYARVRHPIYLAVLLLAAGSLAAHVSVATACLAVGLAVGLALKIRVEERALRGAVGEAYDRYAARVPALVPRWLPRRGASGMPR
;
A
#
# COMPACT_ATOMS: atom_id res chain seq x y z
N MET A 1 -4.39 -29.28 -15.12
CA MET A 1 -5.33 -29.61 -14.02
C MET A 1 -5.25 -28.50 -12.99
N LEU A 2 -6.25 -27.65 -12.92
CA LEU A 2 -6.36 -26.58 -11.91
C LEU A 2 -6.89 -27.25 -10.63
N GLY A 3 -6.16 -27.13 -9.53
CA GLY A 3 -6.58 -27.63 -8.22
C GLY A 3 -7.91 -27.02 -7.74
N PRO A 4 -8.55 -27.56 -6.70
CA PRO A 4 -9.90 -27.24 -6.32
C PRO A 4 -10.08 -25.75 -6.01
N VAL A 5 -11.07 -25.14 -6.66
CA VAL A 5 -11.55 -23.78 -6.37
C VAL A 5 -12.19 -23.83 -4.98
N ILE A 6 -11.50 -23.30 -3.99
CA ILE A 6 -12.12 -23.07 -2.68
C ILE A 6 -13.16 -21.97 -2.86
N GLU A 7 -14.41 -22.29 -2.60
CA GLU A 7 -15.55 -21.40 -2.69
C GLU A 7 -15.26 -20.04 -2.04
N ARG A 8 -15.63 -18.98 -2.75
CA ARG A 8 -15.53 -17.59 -2.28
C ARG A 8 -16.56 -17.37 -1.16
N GLY A 9 -16.23 -17.74 0.05
CA GLY A 9 -16.97 -17.28 1.22
C GLY A 9 -16.85 -15.77 1.33
N TRP A 10 -17.98 -15.05 1.32
CA TRP A 10 -18.04 -13.65 1.71
C TRP A 10 -17.53 -13.52 3.15
N HIS A 11 -16.34 -12.90 3.35
CA HIS A 11 -15.77 -12.71 4.68
C HIS A 11 -16.09 -11.31 5.18
N PRO A 12 -17.00 -11.17 6.17
CA PRO A 12 -17.43 -9.88 6.73
C PRO A 12 -16.28 -9.05 7.29
N ARG A 13 -15.18 -9.68 7.72
CA ARG A 13 -13.97 -9.01 8.23
C ARG A 13 -13.31 -8.04 7.21
N ARG A 14 -13.49 -8.25 5.91
CA ARG A 14 -12.96 -7.38 4.85
C ARG A 14 -13.69 -6.04 4.75
N SER A 15 -15.00 -6.07 5.02
CA SER A 15 -15.85 -4.87 5.04
C SER A 15 -15.60 -4.03 6.30
N ILE A 16 -15.31 -4.68 7.43
CA ILE A 16 -15.10 -4.02 8.72
C ILE A 16 -13.81 -3.18 8.70
N GLN A 17 -12.70 -3.67 8.16
CA GLN A 17 -11.46 -2.90 8.09
C GLN A 17 -11.59 -1.66 7.20
N GLY A 18 -12.27 -1.80 6.05
CA GLY A 18 -12.57 -0.66 5.18
C GLY A 18 -13.51 0.35 5.83
N LEU A 19 -14.51 -0.15 6.56
CA LEU A 19 -15.45 0.68 7.29
C LEU A 19 -14.78 1.42 8.47
N LEU A 20 -13.94 0.73 9.24
CA LEU A 20 -13.19 1.34 10.35
C LEU A 20 -12.22 2.42 9.85
N LEU A 21 -11.56 2.18 8.72
CA LEU A 21 -10.70 3.19 8.10
C LEU A 21 -11.52 4.39 7.60
N ALA A 22 -12.66 4.15 6.97
CA ALA A 22 -13.56 5.20 6.52
C ALA A 22 -14.13 6.02 7.68
N LEU A 23 -14.54 5.36 8.78
CA LEU A 23 -15.01 6.00 9.99
C LEU A 23 -13.90 6.83 10.66
N ALA A 24 -12.68 6.30 10.78
CA ALA A 24 -11.55 7.04 11.33
C ALA A 24 -11.21 8.30 10.50
N VAL A 25 -11.29 8.21 9.18
CA VAL A 25 -11.11 9.36 8.28
C VAL A 25 -12.26 10.36 8.42
N ALA A 26 -13.51 9.88 8.55
CA ALA A 26 -14.67 10.73 8.74
C ALA A 26 -14.66 11.43 10.10
N GLU A 27 -14.30 10.73 11.19
CA GLU A 27 -14.15 11.33 12.52
C GLU A 27 -13.04 12.39 12.54
N ALA A 28 -11.89 12.10 11.91
CA ALA A 28 -10.82 13.08 11.77
C ALA A 28 -11.32 14.34 11.03
N ALA A 29 -12.06 14.18 9.94
CA ALA A 29 -12.62 15.28 9.19
C ALA A 29 -13.67 16.11 9.99
N VAL A 30 -14.51 15.43 10.79
CA VAL A 30 -15.53 16.12 11.64
C VAL A 30 -14.87 16.89 12.78
N VAL A 31 -13.87 16.32 13.43
CA VAL A 31 -13.09 17.02 14.48
C VAL A 31 -12.41 18.27 13.92
N GLU A 32 -11.93 18.18 12.69
CA GLU A 32 -11.27 19.26 11.96
C GLU A 32 -12.22 20.42 11.68
N VAL A 33 -13.39 20.13 11.10
CA VAL A 33 -14.41 21.14 10.79
C VAL A 33 -14.86 21.88 12.07
N ARG A 34 -15.00 21.14 13.19
CA ARG A 34 -15.39 21.73 14.49
C ARG A 34 -14.30 22.57 15.15
N SER A 35 -13.04 22.27 14.90
CA SER A 35 -11.91 23.00 15.54
C SER A 35 -11.60 24.34 14.89
N GLY A 36 -12.20 24.67 13.74
CA GLY A 36 -11.95 25.90 13.00
C GLY A 36 -10.52 26.08 12.49
N ARG A 37 -9.69 25.03 12.60
CA ARG A 37 -8.25 25.08 12.26
C ARG A 37 -7.95 24.88 10.78
N LEU A 38 -8.94 24.47 9.98
CA LEU A 38 -8.82 24.27 8.53
C LEU A 38 -8.36 25.51 7.74
N LEU A 39 -8.49 26.71 8.35
CA LEU A 39 -8.21 27.96 7.65
C LEU A 39 -6.76 28.45 7.77
N PHE A 40 -5.92 27.82 8.58
CA PHE A 40 -4.60 28.39 8.90
C PHE A 40 -3.50 28.15 7.85
N ARG A 41 -3.59 27.11 7.01
CA ARG A 41 -2.59 26.85 5.95
C ARG A 41 -3.24 26.23 4.72
N PRO A 42 -3.91 26.96 3.85
CA PRO A 42 -4.66 26.42 2.70
C PRO A 42 -3.78 25.61 1.74
N TRP A 43 -2.50 25.94 1.59
CA TRP A 43 -1.57 25.18 0.78
C TRP A 43 -1.28 23.78 1.34
N LEU A 44 -1.25 23.61 2.67
CA LEU A 44 -1.12 22.28 3.31
C LEU A 44 -2.39 21.44 3.10
N ALA A 45 -3.56 22.04 3.16
CA ALA A 45 -4.82 21.37 2.87
C ALA A 45 -4.87 20.92 1.41
N CYS A 46 -4.44 21.75 0.47
CA CYS A 46 -4.33 21.40 -0.94
C CYS A 46 -3.33 20.25 -1.17
N LEU A 47 -2.16 20.31 -0.53
CA LEU A 47 -1.17 19.23 -0.58
C LEU A 47 -1.74 17.95 0.03
N GLY A 48 -2.40 18.03 1.18
CA GLY A 48 -3.06 16.90 1.84
C GLY A 48 -4.08 16.23 0.93
N LEU A 49 -4.95 17.04 0.32
CA LEU A 49 -5.95 16.55 -0.64
C LEU A 49 -5.28 15.86 -1.86
N ALA A 50 -4.23 16.46 -2.41
CA ALA A 50 -3.50 15.88 -3.53
C ALA A 50 -2.89 14.52 -3.18
N LEU A 51 -2.30 14.37 -1.98
CA LEU A 51 -1.75 13.12 -1.48
C LEU A 51 -2.84 12.06 -1.27
N VAL A 52 -3.99 12.45 -0.71
CA VAL A 52 -5.14 11.55 -0.53
C VAL A 52 -5.64 11.06 -1.88
N LEU A 53 -5.85 11.93 -2.84
CA LEU A 53 -6.30 11.55 -4.19
C LEU A 53 -5.28 10.64 -4.89
N ALA A 54 -3.99 10.95 -4.80
CA ALA A 54 -2.93 10.10 -5.33
C ALA A 54 -2.94 8.69 -4.67
N GLY A 55 -3.12 8.64 -3.35
CA GLY A 55 -3.26 7.39 -2.60
C GLY A 55 -4.46 6.56 -3.06
N LEU A 56 -5.63 7.19 -3.20
CA LEU A 56 -6.85 6.52 -3.69
C LEU A 56 -6.69 5.97 -5.10
N VAL A 57 -6.12 6.76 -6.01
CA VAL A 57 -5.85 6.32 -7.39
C VAL A 57 -4.86 5.16 -7.42
N LEU A 58 -3.76 5.26 -6.65
CA LEU A 58 -2.78 4.19 -6.54
C LEU A 58 -3.39 2.92 -5.97
N HIS A 59 -4.19 3.03 -4.90
CA HIS A 59 -4.91 1.90 -4.29
C HIS A 59 -5.84 1.20 -5.30
N ALA A 60 -6.66 1.98 -6.02
CA ALA A 60 -7.57 1.44 -7.01
C ALA A 60 -6.83 0.72 -8.15
N ARG A 61 -5.73 1.31 -8.66
CA ARG A 61 -4.90 0.69 -9.71
C ARG A 61 -4.21 -0.58 -9.21
N ALA A 62 -3.69 -0.57 -7.98
CA ALA A 62 -3.05 -1.74 -7.40
C ALA A 62 -4.04 -2.89 -7.19
N ARG A 63 -5.24 -2.60 -6.67
CA ARG A 63 -6.29 -3.61 -6.52
C ARG A 63 -6.75 -4.20 -7.87
N ARG A 64 -6.89 -3.36 -8.90
CA ARG A 64 -7.24 -3.84 -10.24
C ARG A 64 -6.15 -4.75 -10.83
N ALA A 65 -4.87 -4.41 -10.61
CA ALA A 65 -3.76 -5.23 -11.08
C ALA A 65 -3.67 -6.57 -10.37
N LEU A 66 -4.01 -6.65 -9.07
CA LEU A 66 -4.08 -7.94 -8.34
C LEU A 66 -5.29 -8.77 -8.75
N GLY A 67 -6.40 -8.14 -9.13
CA GLY A 67 -7.61 -8.85 -9.52
C GLY A 67 -8.07 -9.85 -8.48
N PRO A 68 -8.31 -11.13 -8.86
CA PRO A 68 -8.79 -12.18 -7.95
C PRO A 68 -7.74 -12.62 -6.91
N PHE A 69 -6.46 -12.27 -7.09
CA PHE A 69 -5.39 -12.61 -6.15
C PHE A 69 -5.33 -11.68 -4.93
N TRP A 70 -6.14 -10.61 -4.91
CA TRP A 70 -6.21 -9.75 -3.76
C TRP A 70 -6.93 -10.44 -2.60
N THR A 71 -6.19 -10.72 -1.53
CA THR A 71 -6.70 -11.22 -0.26
C THR A 71 -6.37 -10.20 0.84
N GLY A 72 -7.31 -9.91 1.74
CA GLY A 72 -7.08 -8.99 2.87
C GLY A 72 -6.17 -9.56 3.96
N ILE A 73 -5.77 -10.81 3.82
CA ILE A 73 -4.86 -11.58 4.69
C ILE A 73 -3.61 -11.97 3.89
N ILE A 74 -2.50 -12.21 4.61
CA ILE A 74 -1.27 -12.76 4.02
C ILE A 74 -1.57 -14.23 3.69
N GLU A 75 -2.11 -14.46 2.50
CA GLU A 75 -2.38 -15.80 1.99
C GLU A 75 -1.59 -15.96 0.70
N VAL A 76 -0.47 -16.65 0.79
CA VAL A 76 0.35 -16.98 -0.37
C VAL A 76 -0.02 -18.39 -0.80
N ARG A 77 -0.54 -18.54 -2.01
CA ARG A 77 -0.85 -19.86 -2.57
C ARG A 77 0.38 -20.41 -3.30
N VAL A 78 0.69 -21.65 -3.05
CA VAL A 78 1.75 -22.36 -3.78
C VAL A 78 1.43 -22.31 -5.28
N GLY A 79 2.37 -21.83 -6.09
CA GLY A 79 2.17 -21.69 -7.54
C GLY A 79 1.43 -20.41 -7.97
N GLN A 80 1.12 -19.48 -7.04
CA GLN A 80 0.53 -18.20 -7.41
C GLN A 80 1.52 -17.37 -8.24
N PRO A 81 1.11 -16.85 -9.42
CA PRO A 81 1.97 -15.99 -10.22
C PRO A 81 2.24 -14.67 -9.50
N ILE A 82 3.49 -14.22 -9.52
CA ILE A 82 3.85 -12.90 -9.00
C ILE A 82 3.34 -11.84 -9.99
N VAL A 83 2.44 -10.97 -9.53
CA VAL A 83 1.98 -9.83 -10.32
C VAL A 83 3.11 -8.80 -10.44
N GLN A 84 3.58 -8.55 -11.67
CA GLN A 84 4.72 -7.66 -11.96
C GLN A 84 4.36 -6.53 -12.94
N TYR A 85 3.08 -6.27 -13.17
CA TYR A 85 2.60 -5.22 -14.06
C TYR A 85 1.85 -4.12 -13.33
N GLY A 86 1.58 -3.01 -14.03
CA GLY A 86 0.93 -1.85 -13.46
C GLY A 86 1.76 -1.23 -12.33
N PRO A 87 1.17 -0.90 -11.18
CA PRO A 87 1.90 -0.36 -10.02
C PRO A 87 2.97 -1.31 -9.48
N TYR A 88 2.77 -2.63 -9.60
CA TYR A 88 3.70 -3.68 -9.15
C TYR A 88 4.98 -3.76 -9.99
N ALA A 89 5.01 -3.17 -11.17
CA ALA A 89 6.25 -2.99 -11.93
C ALA A 89 7.19 -1.93 -11.33
N ARG A 90 6.66 -1.04 -10.50
CA ARG A 90 7.42 0.10 -9.94
C ARG A 90 7.75 -0.06 -8.45
N VAL A 91 6.83 -0.65 -7.68
CA VAL A 91 6.99 -0.95 -6.25
C VAL A 91 6.31 -2.28 -5.93
N ARG A 92 6.89 -3.05 -4.99
CA ARG A 92 6.34 -4.37 -4.61
C ARG A 92 5.07 -4.27 -3.77
N HIS A 93 4.93 -3.19 -2.99
CA HIS A 93 3.81 -2.99 -2.08
C HIS A 93 3.04 -1.69 -2.36
N PRO A 94 2.44 -1.55 -3.57
CA PRO A 94 1.76 -0.31 -3.96
C PRO A 94 0.52 -0.01 -3.11
N ILE A 95 -0.16 -1.04 -2.57
CA ILE A 95 -1.29 -0.85 -1.64
C ILE A 95 -0.81 -0.21 -0.34
N TYR A 96 0.33 -0.64 0.20
CA TYR A 96 0.88 -0.06 1.43
C TYR A 96 1.42 1.35 1.20
N LEU A 97 2.03 1.61 0.04
CA LEU A 97 2.39 2.96 -0.36
C LEU A 97 1.15 3.87 -0.45
N ALA A 98 0.05 3.37 -1.01
CA ALA A 98 -1.21 4.12 -1.06
C ALA A 98 -1.72 4.48 0.34
N VAL A 99 -1.69 3.54 1.28
CA VAL A 99 -2.08 3.78 2.69
C VAL A 99 -1.17 4.82 3.35
N LEU A 100 0.14 4.78 3.08
CA LEU A 100 1.07 5.80 3.58
C LEU A 100 0.81 7.19 2.98
N LEU A 101 0.43 7.27 1.70
CA LEU A 101 0.02 8.53 1.06
C LEU A 101 -1.26 9.10 1.69
N LEU A 102 -2.24 8.25 2.00
CA LEU A 102 -3.46 8.66 2.71
C LEU A 102 -3.12 9.22 4.09
N ALA A 103 -2.27 8.52 4.86
CA ALA A 103 -1.84 8.97 6.18
C ALA A 103 -1.04 10.29 6.11
N ALA A 104 -0.12 10.42 5.15
CA ALA A 104 0.65 11.63 4.93
C ALA A 104 -0.24 12.81 4.51
N GLY A 105 -1.25 12.55 3.66
CA GLY A 105 -2.23 13.54 3.26
C GLY A 105 -3.09 14.01 4.44
N SER A 106 -3.55 13.10 5.27
CA SER A 106 -4.29 13.44 6.49
C SER A 106 -3.43 14.25 7.47
N LEU A 107 -2.15 13.87 7.65
CA LEU A 107 -1.21 14.60 8.50
C LEU A 107 -0.93 16.01 7.94
N ALA A 108 -0.80 16.16 6.63
CA ALA A 108 -0.58 17.47 6.01
C ALA A 108 -1.81 18.38 6.17
N ALA A 109 -3.01 17.84 6.05
CA ALA A 109 -4.24 18.56 6.27
C ALA A 109 -4.43 18.95 7.75
N HIS A 110 -4.06 18.05 8.66
CA HIS A 110 -4.22 18.25 10.10
C HIS A 110 -2.97 17.86 10.88
N VAL A 111 -2.16 18.83 11.20
CA VAL A 111 -0.94 18.65 11.99
C VAL A 111 -1.28 18.67 13.48
N SER A 112 -1.34 17.49 14.09
CA SER A 112 -1.45 17.31 15.53
C SER A 112 -0.54 16.19 16.03
N VAL A 113 -0.25 16.18 17.32
CA VAL A 113 0.55 15.11 17.94
C VAL A 113 -0.14 13.75 17.72
N ALA A 114 -1.46 13.70 17.84
CA ALA A 114 -2.24 12.47 17.63
C ALA A 114 -2.10 11.95 16.19
N THR A 115 -2.29 12.82 15.18
CA THR A 115 -2.14 12.41 13.77
C THR A 115 -0.70 12.02 13.42
N ALA A 116 0.30 12.69 14.01
CA ALA A 116 1.70 12.30 13.86
C ALA A 116 1.98 10.92 14.48
N CYS A 117 1.53 10.65 15.70
CA CYS A 117 1.67 9.36 16.35
C CYS A 117 0.98 8.25 15.55
N LEU A 118 -0.24 8.48 15.04
CA LEU A 118 -0.95 7.54 14.19
C LEU A 118 -0.19 7.25 12.88
N ALA A 119 0.32 8.28 12.21
CA ALA A 119 1.08 8.12 10.98
C ALA A 119 2.37 7.30 11.20
N VAL A 120 3.10 7.58 12.28
CA VAL A 120 4.31 6.83 12.67
C VAL A 120 3.95 5.38 13.02
N GLY A 121 2.95 5.16 13.86
CA GLY A 121 2.49 3.81 14.23
C GLY A 121 2.07 2.99 13.01
N LEU A 122 1.34 3.62 12.08
CA LEU A 122 0.94 2.99 10.83
C LEU A 122 2.17 2.64 9.96
N ALA A 123 3.13 3.56 9.82
CA ALA A 123 4.34 3.33 9.03
C ALA A 123 5.16 2.16 9.61
N VAL A 124 5.34 2.11 10.94
CA VAL A 124 6.01 1.00 11.62
C VAL A 124 5.25 -0.31 11.43
N GLY A 125 3.93 -0.30 11.65
CA GLY A 125 3.09 -1.49 11.46
C GLY A 125 3.15 -2.03 10.03
N LEU A 126 3.11 -1.15 9.03
CA LEU A 126 3.25 -1.55 7.62
C LEU A 126 4.66 -2.07 7.32
N ALA A 127 5.72 -1.47 7.87
CA ALA A 127 7.08 -1.96 7.69
C ALA A 127 7.26 -3.38 8.26
N LEU A 128 6.69 -3.67 9.42
CA LEU A 128 6.66 -5.00 10.02
C LEU A 128 5.85 -5.98 9.16
N LYS A 129 4.66 -5.56 8.70
CA LYS A 129 3.81 -6.38 7.83
C LYS A 129 4.50 -6.73 6.52
N ILE A 130 5.18 -5.79 5.88
CA ILE A 130 5.99 -6.01 4.66
C ILE A 130 7.04 -7.10 4.92
N ARG A 131 7.77 -7.03 6.04
CA ARG A 131 8.80 -8.03 6.36
C ARG A 131 8.22 -9.44 6.50
N VAL A 132 7.05 -9.57 7.12
CA VAL A 132 6.36 -10.85 7.30
C VAL A 132 5.88 -11.37 5.94
N GLU A 133 5.25 -10.53 5.14
CA GLU A 133 4.74 -10.88 3.82
C GLU A 133 5.87 -11.29 2.85
N GLU A 134 6.99 -10.55 2.84
CA GLU A 134 8.14 -10.89 2.00
C GLU A 134 8.79 -12.21 2.39
N ARG A 135 8.84 -12.55 3.70
CA ARG A 135 9.31 -13.87 4.15
C ARG A 135 8.38 -14.99 3.65
N ALA A 136 7.07 -14.80 3.78
CA ALA A 136 6.08 -15.77 3.30
C ALA A 136 6.16 -15.97 1.78
N LEU A 137 6.32 -14.87 1.03
CA LEU A 137 6.48 -14.91 -0.43
C LEU A 137 7.77 -15.63 -0.85
N ARG A 138 8.90 -15.38 -0.17
CA ARG A 138 10.15 -16.13 -0.43
C ARG A 138 10.00 -17.61 -0.15
N GLY A 139 9.32 -17.97 0.93
CA GLY A 139 9.06 -19.37 1.25
C GLY A 139 8.16 -20.08 0.23
N ALA A 140 7.19 -19.40 -0.34
CA ALA A 140 6.21 -19.99 -1.25
C ALA A 140 6.64 -19.98 -2.73
N VAL A 141 7.37 -18.95 -3.16
CA VAL A 141 7.71 -18.71 -4.58
C VAL A 141 9.23 -18.82 -4.83
N GLY A 142 10.05 -18.74 -3.77
CA GLY A 142 11.49 -18.94 -3.84
C GLY A 142 12.22 -17.92 -4.72
N GLU A 143 13.17 -18.39 -5.54
CA GLU A 143 14.02 -17.56 -6.39
C GLU A 143 13.27 -16.62 -7.34
N ALA A 144 12.06 -16.97 -7.77
CA ALA A 144 11.28 -16.09 -8.64
C ALA A 144 10.93 -14.79 -7.93
N TYR A 145 10.62 -14.86 -6.62
CA TYR A 145 10.41 -13.67 -5.82
C TYR A 145 11.71 -12.88 -5.61
N ASP A 146 12.84 -13.55 -5.38
CA ASP A 146 14.11 -12.87 -5.17
C ASP A 146 14.57 -12.11 -6.44
N ARG A 147 14.37 -12.69 -7.63
CA ARG A 147 14.61 -12.01 -8.91
C ARG A 147 13.71 -10.76 -9.07
N TYR A 148 12.47 -10.84 -8.66
CA TYR A 148 11.54 -9.70 -8.67
C TYR A 148 11.98 -8.64 -7.65
N ALA A 149 12.31 -9.04 -6.42
CA ALA A 149 12.72 -8.15 -5.34
C ALA A 149 14.05 -7.41 -5.63
N ALA A 150 14.95 -8.05 -6.39
CA ALA A 150 16.20 -7.44 -6.83
C ALA A 150 15.98 -6.26 -7.81
N ARG A 151 14.92 -6.32 -8.61
CA ARG A 151 14.60 -5.32 -9.64
C ARG A 151 13.67 -4.23 -9.14
N VAL A 152 12.69 -4.59 -8.33
CA VAL A 152 11.61 -3.70 -7.92
C VAL A 152 11.74 -3.38 -6.42
N PRO A 153 11.80 -2.11 -6.01
CA PRO A 153 11.89 -1.73 -4.59
C PRO A 153 10.58 -1.98 -3.85
N ALA A 154 10.64 -2.03 -2.51
CA ALA A 154 9.47 -2.32 -1.68
C ALA A 154 8.40 -1.22 -1.76
N LEU A 155 8.75 0.02 -1.47
CA LEU A 155 7.81 1.15 -1.34
C LEU A 155 8.19 2.36 -2.18
N VAL A 156 9.48 2.76 -2.18
CA VAL A 156 9.93 3.98 -2.85
C VAL A 156 10.37 3.66 -4.27
N PRO A 157 9.69 4.19 -5.31
CA PRO A 157 10.09 3.97 -6.68
C PRO A 157 11.52 4.48 -6.92
N ARG A 158 12.35 3.67 -7.57
CA ARG A 158 13.69 4.11 -8.00
C ARG A 158 13.52 4.86 -9.31
N TRP A 159 13.74 6.16 -9.28
CA TRP A 159 13.68 7.04 -10.47
C TRP A 159 14.92 6.92 -11.36
N LEU A 160 16.02 6.39 -10.82
CA LEU A 160 17.27 6.21 -11.56
C LEU A 160 17.34 4.80 -12.14
N PRO A 161 17.55 4.63 -13.45
CA PRO A 161 17.92 3.34 -14.01
C PRO A 161 19.25 2.91 -13.40
N ARG A 162 19.38 1.65 -12.97
CA ARG A 162 20.68 1.09 -12.57
C ARG A 162 21.62 1.23 -13.77
N ARG A 163 22.59 2.13 -13.70
CA ARG A 163 23.77 2.09 -14.56
C ARG A 163 24.49 0.78 -14.26
N GLY A 164 24.61 -0.08 -15.27
CA GLY A 164 25.56 -1.19 -15.21
C GLY A 164 24.92 -2.59 -15.11
N ALA A 165 24.44 -3.07 -16.22
CA ALA A 165 24.58 -4.47 -16.66
C ALA A 165 25.00 -4.49 -18.13
N SER A 166 25.96 -3.62 -18.49
CA SER A 166 26.73 -3.74 -19.72
C SER A 166 27.96 -4.56 -19.41
N GLY A 167 27.83 -5.86 -19.42
CA GLY A 167 28.92 -6.81 -19.16
C GLY A 167 28.47 -8.23 -19.49
N MET A 168 27.91 -8.47 -20.68
CA MET A 168 28.01 -9.78 -21.32
C MET A 168 29.16 -9.72 -22.33
N PRO A 169 30.25 -10.50 -22.15
CA PRO A 169 31.19 -10.76 -23.22
C PRO A 169 30.48 -11.62 -24.28
N ARG A 170 30.82 -11.33 -25.54
CA ARG A 170 30.40 -12.09 -26.73
C ARG A 170 31.02 -13.47 -26.70
#